data_be136cc82c7986235d5ee518c45516a7
#
_entry.id   be136cc82c7986235d5ee518c45516a7
#
_cell.length_a   1.000
_cell.length_b   1.000
_cell.length_c   1.000
_cell.angle_alpha   90.00
_cell.angle_beta   90.00
_cell.angle_gamma   90.00
#
_symmetry.space_group_name_H-M   'P 1'
#
loop_
_entity.id
_entity.type
_entity.pdbx_description
1 polymer ?
#
loop_
_entity_poly.entity_id
_entity_poly.type
_entity_poly.pdbx_seq_one_letter_code
_entity_poly.pdbx_strand_id
1 'polypeptide(L)'
;MKTWTRREWAAALAAAVAQARAPEPEEGFVPLFDGRTLNGWILVHGKGRGYIVEDGAIVCPEDGGGNLFTEKEYANFILRLEWRLWECGNNGIGIRAPLEGDAAYAGMEIQILDDEAEVYQKMKLRPAQYTGSIYDVVPARRGFVRRNGVWNEEEIRAEGRRIRVTLNGQTITDANLDEIRDPEVLRKHPGLQRKAGHIGFLGHGTRVEFRHIRIRELPAS
;
A
#
# COMPACT_ATOMS: atom_id res chain seq x y z
N MET A 1 -13.84 42.05 -18.88
CA MET A 1 -14.38 40.84 -18.27
C MET A 1 -14.86 39.92 -19.40
N LYS A 2 -14.23 38.77 -19.63
CA LYS A 2 -14.69 37.80 -20.64
C LYS A 2 -15.84 36.98 -20.01
N THR A 3 -17.05 37.11 -20.53
CA THR A 3 -18.19 36.30 -20.13
C THR A 3 -18.16 34.97 -20.91
N TRP A 4 -18.03 33.89 -20.20
CA TRP A 4 -18.04 32.55 -20.76
C TRP A 4 -19.48 32.16 -21.15
N THR A 5 -19.65 31.58 -22.33
CA THR A 5 -20.95 31.08 -22.79
C THR A 5 -21.27 29.73 -22.14
N ARG A 6 -22.58 29.36 -22.09
CA ARG A 6 -23.02 28.06 -21.56
C ARG A 6 -22.34 26.86 -22.26
N ARG A 7 -21.95 26.99 -23.53
CA ARG A 7 -21.24 25.97 -24.30
C ARG A 7 -19.77 25.83 -23.85
N GLU A 8 -19.13 26.94 -23.50
CA GLU A 8 -17.75 26.92 -22.99
C GLU A 8 -17.66 26.35 -21.58
N TRP A 9 -18.69 26.60 -20.73
CA TRP A 9 -18.84 25.93 -19.44
C TRP A 9 -19.08 24.41 -19.57
N ALA A 10 -19.92 23.97 -20.54
CA ALA A 10 -20.14 22.55 -20.78
C ALA A 10 -18.91 21.83 -21.32
N ALA A 11 -18.11 22.48 -22.15
CA ALA A 11 -16.84 21.93 -22.63
C ALA A 11 -15.76 21.84 -21.53
N ALA A 12 -15.74 22.81 -20.61
CA ALA A 12 -14.82 22.80 -19.46
C ALA A 12 -15.19 21.72 -18.43
N LEU A 13 -16.49 21.42 -18.23
CA LEU A 13 -16.93 20.31 -17.37
C LEU A 13 -16.66 18.93 -18.00
N ALA A 14 -16.73 18.81 -19.33
CA ALA A 14 -16.42 17.55 -20.01
C ALA A 14 -14.93 17.18 -19.99
N ALA A 15 -14.04 18.16 -19.81
CA ALA A 15 -12.60 17.92 -19.70
C ALA A 15 -12.15 17.52 -18.29
N ALA A 16 -13.00 17.61 -17.26
CA ALA A 16 -12.64 17.34 -15.86
C ALA A 16 -12.95 15.91 -15.40
N VAL A 17 -13.60 15.10 -16.22
CA VAL A 17 -13.77 13.66 -15.94
C VAL A 17 -12.79 12.87 -16.80
N ALA A 18 -11.49 13.10 -16.58
CA ALA A 18 -10.50 12.11 -16.92
C ALA A 18 -10.68 10.97 -15.87
N GLN A 19 -11.66 10.09 -16.11
CA GLN A 19 -11.67 8.79 -15.45
C GLN A 19 -10.28 8.20 -15.67
N ALA A 20 -9.55 7.96 -14.57
CA ALA A 20 -8.28 7.30 -14.65
C ALA A 20 -8.52 5.95 -15.34
N ARG A 21 -8.16 5.88 -16.62
CA ARG A 21 -8.28 4.65 -17.41
C ARG A 21 -7.50 3.58 -16.64
N ALA A 22 -8.13 2.42 -16.45
CA ALA A 22 -7.42 1.27 -15.91
C ALA A 22 -6.14 1.06 -16.73
N PRO A 23 -5.01 0.75 -16.09
CA PRO A 23 -3.77 0.49 -16.83
C PRO A 23 -4.04 -0.60 -17.88
N GLU A 24 -3.41 -0.45 -19.06
CA GLU A 24 -3.50 -1.47 -20.11
C GLU A 24 -3.04 -2.82 -19.53
N PRO A 25 -3.61 -3.95 -20.03
CA PRO A 25 -3.21 -5.27 -19.58
C PRO A 25 -1.71 -5.44 -19.71
N GLU A 26 -1.06 -5.68 -18.59
CA GLU A 26 0.39 -5.85 -18.51
C GLU A 26 0.70 -7.33 -18.47
N GLU A 27 1.64 -7.79 -19.29
CA GLU A 27 1.91 -9.21 -19.46
C GLU A 27 2.24 -9.90 -18.13
N GLY A 28 1.50 -10.96 -17.82
CA GLY A 28 1.66 -11.77 -16.62
C GLY A 28 1.09 -11.14 -15.34
N PHE A 29 0.54 -9.92 -15.39
CA PHE A 29 -0.17 -9.35 -14.25
C PHE A 29 -1.67 -9.68 -14.29
N VAL A 30 -2.20 -10.03 -13.12
CA VAL A 30 -3.63 -10.21 -12.89
C VAL A 30 -4.14 -9.18 -11.89
N PRO A 31 -5.34 -8.59 -12.09
CA PRO A 31 -5.91 -7.65 -11.14
C PRO A 31 -6.28 -8.37 -9.84
N LEU A 32 -5.97 -7.77 -8.69
CA LEU A 32 -6.46 -8.16 -7.37
C LEU A 32 -7.72 -7.40 -6.97
N PHE A 33 -8.05 -6.34 -7.69
CA PHE A 33 -9.22 -5.51 -7.45
C PHE A 33 -9.89 -5.14 -8.78
N ASP A 34 -11.19 -5.33 -8.85
CA ASP A 34 -11.99 -5.11 -10.05
C ASP A 34 -12.48 -3.65 -10.23
N GLY A 35 -12.12 -2.77 -9.26
CA GLY A 35 -12.56 -1.38 -9.21
C GLY A 35 -13.99 -1.19 -8.68
N ARG A 36 -14.68 -2.25 -8.22
CA ARG A 36 -16.11 -2.20 -7.88
C ARG A 36 -16.47 -2.93 -6.60
N THR A 37 -15.81 -4.06 -6.30
CA THR A 37 -16.18 -4.94 -5.19
C THR A 37 -14.95 -5.35 -4.39
N LEU A 38 -15.18 -5.77 -3.14
CA LEU A 38 -14.14 -6.38 -2.31
C LEU A 38 -14.14 -7.92 -2.42
N ASN A 39 -14.68 -8.48 -3.53
CA ASN A 39 -14.59 -9.91 -3.78
C ASN A 39 -13.11 -10.35 -3.86
N GLY A 40 -12.77 -11.46 -3.20
CA GLY A 40 -11.39 -11.91 -3.09
C GLY A 40 -10.59 -11.27 -1.96
N TRP A 41 -11.29 -10.48 -1.08
CA TRP A 41 -10.69 -9.83 0.09
C TRP A 41 -11.42 -10.23 1.37
N ILE A 42 -10.66 -10.37 2.47
CA ILE A 42 -11.13 -10.72 3.80
C ILE A 42 -10.84 -9.54 4.74
N LEU A 43 -11.85 -9.03 5.40
CA LEU A 43 -11.69 -8.03 6.48
C LEU A 43 -11.43 -8.73 7.81
N VAL A 44 -10.29 -8.45 8.43
CA VAL A 44 -9.87 -8.95 9.74
C VAL A 44 -9.80 -7.79 10.73
N HIS A 45 -10.31 -8.00 11.94
CA HIS A 45 -10.36 -6.98 12.99
C HIS A 45 -11.00 -5.66 12.52
N GLY A 46 -12.05 -5.77 11.70
CA GLY A 46 -12.76 -4.61 11.15
C GLY A 46 -13.26 -3.66 12.23
N LYS A 47 -13.17 -2.37 11.93
CA LYS A 47 -13.71 -1.29 12.78
C LYS A 47 -14.64 -0.43 11.94
N GLY A 48 -15.72 0.06 12.56
CA GLY A 48 -16.69 0.90 11.86
C GLY A 48 -17.18 0.26 10.56
N ARG A 49 -17.06 0.99 9.44
CA ARG A 49 -17.43 0.50 8.11
C ARG A 49 -16.40 -0.45 7.48
N GLY A 50 -15.28 -0.72 8.16
CA GLY A 50 -14.17 -1.45 7.58
C GLY A 50 -13.52 -0.70 6.43
N TYR A 51 -13.24 -1.42 5.34
CA TYR A 51 -12.86 -0.84 4.05
C TYR A 51 -14.08 -0.78 3.12
N ILE A 52 -14.13 0.23 2.28
CA ILE A 52 -15.22 0.46 1.32
C ILE A 52 -14.65 0.64 -0.09
N VAL A 53 -15.54 0.67 -1.09
CA VAL A 53 -15.15 1.01 -2.47
C VAL A 53 -15.79 2.34 -2.82
N GLU A 54 -14.96 3.31 -3.23
CA GLU A 54 -15.38 4.63 -3.73
C GLU A 54 -14.57 4.97 -4.99
N ASP A 55 -15.22 5.48 -6.02
CA ASP A 55 -14.59 5.99 -7.26
C ASP A 55 -13.52 5.06 -7.87
N GLY A 56 -13.76 3.75 -7.83
CA GLY A 56 -12.84 2.75 -8.37
C GLY A 56 -11.61 2.48 -7.51
N ALA A 57 -11.63 2.88 -6.24
CA ALA A 57 -10.58 2.63 -5.28
C ALA A 57 -11.09 1.86 -4.05
N ILE A 58 -10.23 1.04 -3.45
CA ILE A 58 -10.41 0.54 -2.09
C ILE A 58 -10.02 1.67 -1.14
N VAL A 59 -10.89 2.00 -0.21
CA VAL A 59 -10.71 3.11 0.74
C VAL A 59 -10.73 2.58 2.16
N CYS A 60 -9.68 2.89 2.93
CA CYS A 60 -9.72 2.88 4.37
C CYS A 60 -10.29 4.23 4.82
N PRO A 61 -11.54 4.33 5.31
CA PRO A 61 -12.09 5.61 5.74
C PRO A 61 -11.67 5.96 7.17
N GLU A 62 -11.83 7.22 7.57
CA GLU A 62 -11.51 7.68 8.93
C GLU A 62 -12.38 7.02 10.01
N ASP A 63 -13.62 6.66 9.67
CA ASP A 63 -14.58 5.98 10.54
C ASP A 63 -14.58 4.46 10.36
N GLY A 64 -13.54 3.92 9.75
CA GLY A 64 -13.38 2.50 9.48
C GLY A 64 -11.98 1.97 9.76
N GLY A 65 -11.62 0.90 9.08
CA GLY A 65 -10.31 0.27 9.17
C GLY A 65 -10.38 -1.19 9.64
N GLY A 66 -9.30 -1.67 10.18
CA GLY A 66 -8.96 -3.07 10.35
C GLY A 66 -7.93 -3.46 9.31
N ASN A 67 -7.75 -4.75 9.08
CA ASN A 67 -6.84 -5.26 8.06
C ASN A 67 -7.66 -5.89 6.92
N LEU A 68 -7.42 -5.47 5.70
CA LEU A 68 -8.09 -6.03 4.52
C LEU A 68 -7.10 -6.88 3.73
N PHE A 69 -7.23 -8.21 3.78
CA PHE A 69 -6.31 -9.15 3.16
C PHE A 69 -6.89 -9.83 1.92
N THR A 70 -6.02 -10.23 0.97
CA THR A 70 -6.40 -11.14 -0.10
C THR A 70 -6.83 -12.49 0.46
N GLU A 71 -7.84 -13.15 -0.13
CA GLU A 71 -8.21 -14.54 0.25
C GLU A 71 -7.08 -15.52 -0.08
N LYS A 72 -6.36 -15.29 -1.18
CA LYS A 72 -5.23 -16.12 -1.61
C LYS A 72 -3.94 -15.68 -0.92
N GLU A 73 -3.09 -16.65 -0.57
CA GLU A 73 -1.71 -16.42 -0.16
C GLU A 73 -0.76 -16.34 -1.35
N TYR A 74 0.31 -15.57 -1.20
CA TYR A 74 1.36 -15.39 -2.21
C TYR A 74 2.75 -15.60 -1.59
N ALA A 75 3.63 -16.25 -2.36
CA ALA A 75 5.02 -16.52 -1.94
C ALA A 75 6.00 -15.53 -2.60
N ASN A 76 6.23 -15.71 -3.91
CA ASN A 76 7.08 -14.85 -4.72
C ASN A 76 6.20 -14.08 -5.70
N PHE A 77 6.35 -12.77 -5.74
CA PHE A 77 5.46 -11.93 -6.55
C PHE A 77 6.05 -10.56 -6.87
N ILE A 78 5.45 -9.90 -7.85
CA ILE A 78 5.53 -8.47 -8.05
C ILE A 78 4.12 -7.93 -7.87
N LEU A 79 3.92 -7.09 -6.86
CA LEU A 79 2.69 -6.34 -6.62
C LEU A 79 2.87 -4.93 -7.15
N ARG A 80 1.90 -4.44 -7.92
CA ARG A 80 1.84 -3.05 -8.38
C ARG A 80 0.51 -2.45 -7.99
N LEU A 81 0.54 -1.23 -7.47
CA LEU A 81 -0.65 -0.51 -7.08
C LEU A 81 -0.37 0.99 -7.09
N GLU A 82 -1.45 1.74 -6.98
CA GLU A 82 -1.38 3.16 -6.68
C GLU A 82 -2.08 3.41 -5.35
N TRP A 83 -1.49 4.30 -4.55
CA TRP A 83 -2.10 4.76 -3.31
C TRP A 83 -2.00 6.27 -3.15
N ARG A 84 -2.94 6.84 -2.42
CA ARG A 84 -2.88 8.23 -1.95
C ARG A 84 -3.39 8.33 -0.53
N LEU A 85 -2.87 9.30 0.20
CA LEU A 85 -3.27 9.60 1.57
C LEU A 85 -3.58 11.08 1.72
N TRP A 86 -4.18 11.41 2.84
CA TRP A 86 -4.47 12.77 3.28
C TRP A 86 -3.59 13.11 4.48
N GLU A 87 -3.83 14.31 5.06
CA GLU A 87 -3.10 14.76 6.23
C GLU A 87 -3.15 13.72 7.36
N CYS A 88 -2.01 13.45 7.95
CA CYS A 88 -1.80 12.41 8.97
C CYS A 88 -2.15 11.00 8.51
N GLY A 89 -2.23 10.73 7.21
CA GLY A 89 -2.50 9.41 6.66
C GLY A 89 -1.50 8.37 7.18
N ASN A 90 -2.03 7.21 7.61
CA ASN A 90 -1.24 6.08 8.10
C ASN A 90 -1.93 4.77 7.69
N ASN A 91 -1.21 3.93 7.01
CA ASN A 91 -1.61 2.60 6.59
C ASN A 91 -0.33 1.79 6.32
N GLY A 92 -0.47 0.55 5.91
CA GLY A 92 0.65 -0.26 5.46
C GLY A 92 0.21 -1.30 4.45
N ILE A 93 1.14 -1.78 3.65
CA ILE A 93 0.92 -2.93 2.79
C ILE A 93 1.53 -4.15 3.49
N GLY A 94 0.66 -4.99 4.07
CA GLY A 94 1.05 -6.27 4.63
C GLY A 94 1.43 -7.24 3.52
N ILE A 95 2.57 -7.89 3.65
CA ILE A 95 3.03 -8.96 2.74
C ILE A 95 3.39 -10.21 3.53
N ARG A 96 3.10 -11.37 2.95
CA ARG A 96 3.29 -12.68 3.61
C ARG A 96 2.68 -12.70 5.00
N ALA A 97 1.59 -11.96 5.21
CA ALA A 97 0.93 -11.83 6.51
C ALA A 97 0.02 -13.04 6.80
N PRO A 98 -0.08 -13.49 8.06
CA PRO A 98 -1.16 -14.36 8.48
C PRO A 98 -2.44 -13.54 8.71
N LEU A 99 -3.60 -14.21 8.78
CA LEU A 99 -4.86 -13.56 9.16
C LEU A 99 -4.96 -13.29 10.66
N GLU A 100 -4.13 -13.93 11.46
CA GLU A 100 -4.11 -13.78 12.91
C GLU A 100 -2.85 -13.07 13.41
N GLY A 101 -2.98 -12.41 14.55
CA GLY A 101 -1.90 -11.66 15.15
C GLY A 101 -1.70 -10.27 14.52
N ASP A 102 -0.61 -9.60 14.91
CA ASP A 102 -0.22 -8.32 14.35
C ASP A 102 0.53 -8.52 13.02
N ALA A 103 -0.08 -8.14 11.93
CA ALA A 103 0.44 -8.39 10.59
C ALA A 103 1.80 -7.71 10.32
N ALA A 104 2.09 -6.59 10.98
CA ALA A 104 3.37 -5.89 10.85
C ALA A 104 4.56 -6.69 11.41
N TYR A 105 4.28 -7.56 12.38
CA TYR A 105 5.28 -8.40 13.06
C TYR A 105 5.18 -9.87 12.68
N ALA A 106 3.96 -10.41 12.61
CA ALA A 106 3.73 -11.81 12.24
C ALA A 106 3.83 -12.07 10.73
N GLY A 107 3.72 -11.02 9.92
CA GLY A 107 4.08 -10.90 8.51
C GLY A 107 5.19 -9.89 8.32
N MET A 108 5.09 -9.09 7.27
CA MET A 108 5.91 -7.90 7.05
C MET A 108 5.00 -6.77 6.58
N GLU A 109 5.27 -5.55 7.02
CA GLU A 109 4.57 -4.35 6.58
C GLU A 109 5.50 -3.46 5.77
N ILE A 110 5.06 -3.03 4.60
CA ILE A 110 5.65 -1.92 3.87
C ILE A 110 4.86 -0.67 4.24
N GLN A 111 5.50 0.22 4.96
CA GLN A 111 4.85 1.39 5.57
C GLN A 111 4.34 2.39 4.54
N ILE A 112 3.17 2.95 4.80
CA ILE A 112 2.59 4.11 4.11
C ILE A 112 2.23 5.15 5.17
N LEU A 113 2.88 6.32 5.12
CA LEU A 113 2.73 7.37 6.12
C LEU A 113 2.75 8.75 5.45
N ASP A 114 2.06 9.71 6.04
CA ASP A 114 2.30 11.12 5.76
C ASP A 114 3.60 11.56 6.43
N ASP A 115 4.72 11.25 5.78
CA ASP A 115 6.07 11.44 6.32
C ASP A 115 6.34 12.86 6.82
N GLU A 116 5.61 13.85 6.32
CA GLU A 116 5.82 15.28 6.64
C GLU A 116 4.79 15.81 7.65
N ALA A 117 3.81 15.01 8.09
CA ALA A 117 2.83 15.44 9.07
C ALA A 117 3.48 15.84 10.40
N GLU A 118 3.06 16.96 10.94
CA GLU A 118 3.63 17.54 12.17
C GLU A 118 3.58 16.56 13.35
N VAL A 119 2.50 15.77 13.43
CA VAL A 119 2.32 14.75 14.47
C VAL A 119 3.44 13.72 14.44
N TYR A 120 3.81 13.20 13.25
CA TYR A 120 4.86 12.19 13.11
C TYR A 120 6.27 12.79 13.28
N GLN A 121 6.47 14.05 12.89
CA GLN A 121 7.71 14.77 13.17
C GLN A 121 7.94 14.92 14.68
N LYS A 122 6.87 15.23 15.44
CA LYS A 122 6.93 15.32 16.91
C LYS A 122 7.15 13.98 17.61
N MET A 123 6.66 12.87 17.03
CA MET A 123 6.80 11.52 17.58
C MET A 123 8.22 10.99 17.52
N LYS A 124 9.14 11.61 16.76
CA LYS A 124 10.54 11.18 16.59
C LYS A 124 10.62 9.72 16.15
N LEU A 125 9.91 9.38 15.07
CA LEU A 125 9.89 8.04 14.52
C LEU A 125 11.30 7.54 14.19
N ARG A 126 11.51 6.23 14.36
CA ARG A 126 12.75 5.57 13.92
C ARG A 126 12.83 5.55 12.39
N PRO A 127 14.03 5.51 11.78
CA PRO A 127 14.18 5.52 10.32
C PRO A 127 13.36 4.45 9.61
N ALA A 128 13.18 3.26 10.19
CA ALA A 128 12.41 2.16 9.62
C ALA A 128 10.88 2.27 9.85
N GLN A 129 10.36 3.44 10.24
CA GLN A 129 8.93 3.68 10.44
C GLN A 129 8.34 4.69 9.43
N TYR A 130 9.12 5.09 8.44
CA TYR A 130 8.71 5.98 7.35
C TYR A 130 8.31 5.20 6.10
N THR A 131 7.60 5.85 5.21
CA THR A 131 7.05 5.25 3.97
C THR A 131 8.09 4.43 3.19
N GLY A 132 7.67 3.23 2.76
CA GLY A 132 8.46 2.28 1.99
C GLY A 132 9.42 1.41 2.81
N SER A 133 9.55 1.67 4.10
CA SER A 133 10.34 0.81 5.00
C SER A 133 9.68 -0.56 5.17
N ILE A 134 10.49 -1.61 5.35
CA ILE A 134 10.01 -2.81 6.03
C ILE A 134 9.89 -2.38 7.50
N TYR A 135 8.65 -2.20 7.95
CA TYR A 135 8.33 -1.52 9.21
C TYR A 135 9.14 -2.07 10.38
N ASP A 136 9.82 -1.14 11.05
CA ASP A 136 10.64 -1.37 12.23
C ASP A 136 11.85 -2.32 12.02
N VAL A 137 12.18 -2.66 10.76
CA VAL A 137 13.26 -3.58 10.37
C VAL A 137 14.27 -2.92 9.44
N VAL A 138 13.83 -2.48 8.24
CA VAL A 138 14.74 -1.92 7.23
C VAL A 138 14.23 -0.54 6.80
N PRO A 139 15.04 0.52 6.99
CA PRO A 139 14.63 1.86 6.59
C PRO A 139 14.64 2.04 5.07
N ALA A 140 13.66 2.78 4.56
CA ALA A 140 13.61 3.23 3.19
C ALA A 140 14.40 4.53 2.98
N ARG A 141 14.79 4.81 1.75
CA ARG A 141 15.23 6.13 1.31
C ARG A 141 14.03 7.08 1.25
N ARG A 142 14.10 8.22 1.93
CA ARG A 142 13.02 9.21 2.03
C ARG A 142 13.03 10.22 0.88
N GLY A 143 11.93 10.99 0.77
CA GLY A 143 11.82 12.13 -0.16
C GLY A 143 11.21 11.76 -1.52
N PHE A 144 10.56 10.61 -1.66
CA PHE A 144 9.96 10.14 -2.91
C PHE A 144 8.42 10.08 -2.86
N VAL A 145 7.81 10.35 -1.71
CA VAL A 145 6.36 10.45 -1.55
C VAL A 145 5.86 11.72 -2.20
N ARG A 146 4.80 11.62 -2.99
CA ARG A 146 4.08 12.77 -3.55
C ARG A 146 3.22 13.42 -2.46
N ARG A 147 2.92 14.72 -2.60
CA ARG A 147 2.08 15.46 -1.65
C ARG A 147 0.72 14.80 -1.44
N ASN A 148 0.12 15.05 -0.29
CA ASN A 148 -1.21 14.54 0.07
C ASN A 148 -2.26 14.80 -1.03
N GLY A 149 -3.16 13.83 -1.23
CA GLY A 149 -4.17 13.82 -2.29
C GLY A 149 -3.67 13.44 -3.68
N VAL A 150 -2.35 13.27 -3.89
CA VAL A 150 -1.76 12.85 -5.17
C VAL A 150 -1.45 11.36 -5.13
N TRP A 151 -1.81 10.64 -6.19
CA TRP A 151 -1.53 9.22 -6.33
C TRP A 151 -0.02 8.94 -6.41
N ASN A 152 0.45 8.03 -5.59
CA ASN A 152 1.78 7.43 -5.63
C ASN A 152 1.69 6.08 -6.35
N GLU A 153 2.68 5.76 -7.16
CA GLU A 153 2.84 4.47 -7.81
C GLU A 153 3.84 3.63 -7.04
N GLU A 154 3.45 2.43 -6.61
CA GLU A 154 4.33 1.57 -5.85
C GLU A 154 4.41 0.17 -6.45
N GLU A 155 5.63 -0.35 -6.52
CA GLU A 155 5.92 -1.75 -6.82
C GLU A 155 6.61 -2.39 -5.64
N ILE A 156 6.09 -3.53 -5.18
CA ILE A 156 6.73 -4.40 -4.20
C ILE A 156 7.09 -5.71 -4.89
N ARG A 157 8.39 -6.02 -4.94
CA ARG A 157 8.89 -7.31 -5.41
C ARG A 157 9.37 -8.13 -4.21
N ALA A 158 8.73 -9.27 -4.00
CA ALA A 158 9.13 -10.28 -3.02
C ALA A 158 9.59 -11.53 -3.77
N GLU A 159 10.86 -11.89 -3.66
CA GLU A 159 11.45 -13.03 -4.35
C GLU A 159 12.43 -13.75 -3.42
N GLY A 160 12.07 -14.97 -2.99
CA GLY A 160 12.81 -15.65 -1.94
C GLY A 160 12.94 -14.79 -0.69
N ARG A 161 14.17 -14.47 -0.34
CA ARG A 161 14.52 -13.64 0.83
C ARG A 161 14.76 -12.16 0.50
N ARG A 162 14.58 -11.76 -0.76
CA ARG A 162 14.79 -10.37 -1.17
C ARG A 162 13.46 -9.64 -1.29
N ILE A 163 13.37 -8.48 -0.64
CA ILE A 163 12.24 -7.55 -0.73
C ILE A 163 12.74 -6.24 -1.31
N ARG A 164 12.11 -5.80 -2.40
CA ARG A 164 12.41 -4.52 -3.03
C ARG A 164 11.13 -3.69 -3.13
N VAL A 165 11.24 -2.41 -2.77
CA VAL A 165 10.17 -1.43 -2.91
C VAL A 165 10.62 -0.34 -3.87
N THR A 166 9.82 -0.08 -4.89
CA THR A 166 10.00 1.00 -5.85
C THR A 166 8.82 1.95 -5.73
N LEU A 167 9.08 3.22 -5.41
CA LEU A 167 8.06 4.26 -5.24
C LEU A 167 8.30 5.35 -6.28
N ASN A 168 7.28 5.67 -7.08
CA ASN A 168 7.32 6.72 -8.11
C ASN A 168 8.55 6.57 -9.04
N GLY A 169 8.87 5.32 -9.43
CA GLY A 169 9.99 4.99 -10.32
C GLY A 169 11.37 4.91 -9.65
N GLN A 170 11.45 5.11 -8.33
CA GLN A 170 12.70 5.04 -7.58
C GLN A 170 12.73 3.84 -6.64
N THR A 171 13.76 3.00 -6.69
CA THR A 171 13.97 1.96 -5.68
C THR A 171 14.35 2.64 -4.37
N ILE A 172 13.48 2.54 -3.37
CA ILE A 172 13.66 3.16 -2.05
C ILE A 172 14.08 2.16 -0.98
N THR A 173 13.73 0.88 -1.17
CA THR A 173 14.14 -0.23 -0.30
C THR A 173 14.58 -1.40 -1.17
N ASP A 174 15.70 -2.01 -0.83
CA ASP A 174 16.21 -3.25 -1.44
C ASP A 174 16.92 -4.04 -0.35
N ALA A 175 16.23 -5.01 0.22
CA ALA A 175 16.66 -5.72 1.42
C ALA A 175 16.80 -7.23 1.15
N ASN A 176 17.90 -7.80 1.61
CA ASN A 176 18.04 -9.23 1.77
C ASN A 176 17.76 -9.60 3.24
N LEU A 177 16.66 -10.29 3.49
CA LEU A 177 16.23 -10.66 4.84
C LEU A 177 17.25 -11.58 5.56
N ASP A 178 18.12 -12.25 4.82
CA ASP A 178 19.19 -13.07 5.41
C ASP A 178 20.35 -12.23 5.99
N GLU A 179 20.41 -10.95 5.69
CA GLU A 179 21.40 -10.02 6.26
C GLU A 179 20.93 -9.43 7.59
N ILE A 180 19.66 -9.61 7.97
CA ILE A 180 19.14 -9.18 9.26
C ILE A 180 19.63 -10.15 10.33
N ARG A 181 20.56 -9.68 11.18
CA ARG A 181 21.25 -10.50 12.19
C ARG A 181 20.91 -10.13 13.63
N ASP A 182 20.26 -8.99 13.85
CA ASP A 182 19.90 -8.55 15.19
C ASP A 182 18.89 -9.53 15.83
N PRO A 183 19.27 -10.22 16.95
CA PRO A 183 18.40 -11.20 17.59
C PRO A 183 17.09 -10.58 18.13
N GLU A 184 17.12 -9.32 18.54
CA GLU A 184 15.94 -8.62 19.03
C GLU A 184 14.94 -8.34 17.91
N VAL A 185 15.45 -7.88 16.75
CA VAL A 185 14.64 -7.68 15.55
C VAL A 185 14.02 -9.02 15.12
N LEU A 186 14.80 -10.09 15.03
CA LEU A 186 14.31 -11.41 14.64
C LEU A 186 13.27 -11.97 15.62
N ARG A 187 13.44 -11.75 16.91
CA ARG A 187 12.49 -12.16 17.95
C ARG A 187 11.18 -11.36 17.85
N LYS A 188 11.27 -10.06 17.58
CA LYS A 188 10.13 -9.16 17.47
C LYS A 188 9.35 -9.36 16.16
N HIS A 189 10.04 -9.72 15.08
CA HIS A 189 9.48 -9.87 13.74
C HIS A 189 9.61 -11.33 13.23
N PRO A 190 8.88 -12.30 13.82
CA PRO A 190 8.92 -13.69 13.37
C PRO A 190 8.44 -13.84 11.91
N GLY A 191 7.63 -12.91 11.42
CA GLY A 191 7.14 -12.85 10.04
C GLY A 191 8.25 -12.76 8.98
N LEU A 192 9.45 -12.28 9.34
CA LEU A 192 10.61 -12.27 8.45
C LEU A 192 11.01 -13.68 7.97
N GLN A 193 10.59 -14.74 8.66
CA GLN A 193 10.86 -16.13 8.28
C GLN A 193 9.78 -16.73 7.36
N ARG A 194 8.66 -16.04 7.14
CA ARG A 194 7.58 -16.55 6.31
C ARG A 194 7.98 -16.54 4.83
N LYS A 195 7.62 -17.63 4.16
CA LYS A 195 7.84 -17.79 2.70
C LYS A 195 6.62 -17.40 1.88
N ALA A 196 5.42 -17.45 2.48
CA ALA A 196 4.14 -17.11 1.87
C ALA A 196 3.17 -16.54 2.91
N GLY A 197 2.11 -15.92 2.43
CA GLY A 197 1.00 -15.41 3.22
C GLY A 197 0.18 -14.41 2.42
N HIS A 198 -0.79 -13.80 3.09
CA HIS A 198 -1.71 -12.87 2.48
C HIS A 198 -1.02 -11.52 2.19
N ILE A 199 -1.56 -10.82 1.21
CA ILE A 199 -1.26 -9.41 0.93
C ILE A 199 -2.44 -8.59 1.42
N GLY A 200 -2.21 -7.43 2.03
CA GLY A 200 -3.33 -6.64 2.52
C GLY A 200 -2.97 -5.23 2.92
N PHE A 201 -3.98 -4.50 3.37
CA PHE A 201 -3.87 -3.12 3.82
C PHE A 201 -4.14 -3.04 5.32
N LEU A 202 -3.24 -2.38 6.06
CA LEU A 202 -3.21 -2.33 7.51
C LEU A 202 -3.68 -0.94 7.97
N GLY A 203 -4.99 -0.81 8.26
CA GLY A 203 -5.62 0.48 8.53
C GLY A 203 -5.44 0.99 9.95
N HIS A 204 -5.14 2.28 10.09
CA HIS A 204 -4.94 2.97 11.37
C HIS A 204 -5.99 4.07 11.65
N GLY A 205 -7.18 3.99 11.02
CA GLY A 205 -8.26 4.96 11.23
C GLY A 205 -8.00 6.32 10.61
N THR A 206 -7.24 6.36 9.53
CA THR A 206 -7.01 7.53 8.68
C THR A 206 -7.37 7.20 7.24
N ARG A 207 -7.77 8.22 6.46
CA ARG A 207 -8.14 7.99 5.07
C ARG A 207 -6.92 7.70 4.21
N VAL A 208 -6.88 6.49 3.63
CA VAL A 208 -5.92 6.07 2.61
C VAL A 208 -6.69 5.32 1.52
N GLU A 209 -6.33 5.54 0.27
CA GLU A 209 -7.00 4.95 -0.88
C GLU A 209 -6.02 4.17 -1.75
N PHE A 210 -6.51 3.07 -2.34
CA PHE A 210 -5.72 2.14 -3.14
C PHE A 210 -6.47 1.83 -4.44
N ARG A 211 -5.77 1.85 -5.58
CA ARG A 211 -6.34 1.47 -6.88
C ARG A 211 -5.31 0.78 -7.78
N HIS A 212 -5.76 0.28 -8.92
CA HIS A 212 -4.93 -0.37 -9.95
C HIS A 212 -4.07 -1.49 -9.36
N ILE A 213 -4.63 -2.22 -8.37
CA ILE A 213 -3.96 -3.27 -7.61
C ILE A 213 -3.87 -4.50 -8.49
N ARG A 214 -2.65 -4.92 -8.84
CA ARG A 214 -2.39 -6.07 -9.70
C ARG A 214 -1.13 -6.79 -9.28
N ILE A 215 -1.09 -8.07 -9.52
CA ILE A 215 -0.01 -8.94 -9.10
C ILE A 215 0.47 -9.83 -10.24
N ARG A 216 1.77 -10.10 -10.26
CA ARG A 216 2.38 -11.16 -11.05
C ARG A 216 3.10 -12.12 -10.11
N GLU A 217 2.64 -13.39 -10.09
CA GLU A 217 3.34 -14.43 -9.36
C GLU A 217 4.66 -14.78 -10.05
N LEU A 218 5.69 -14.99 -9.26
CA LEU A 218 7.01 -15.40 -9.73
C LEU A 218 7.22 -16.89 -9.40
N PRO A 219 8.04 -17.63 -10.18
CA PRO A 219 8.38 -18.99 -9.86
C PRO A 219 8.93 -19.15 -8.44
N ALA A 220 8.75 -20.33 -7.85
CA ALA A 220 9.43 -20.69 -6.62
C ALA A 220 10.95 -20.70 -6.89
N SER A 221 11.70 -19.96 -6.08
CA SER A 221 13.17 -19.92 -6.09
C SER A 221 13.74 -21.02 -5.22
#